data_1abfcf5f88ff61db983d9ccc1d3a1eaa
#
_entry.id   1abfcf5f88ff61db983d9ccc1d3a1eaa
#
_cell.length_a   1.000
_cell.length_b   1.000
_cell.length_c   1.000
_cell.angle_alpha   90.00
_cell.angle_beta   90.00
_cell.angle_gamma   90.00
#
_symmetry.space_group_name_H-M   'P 1'
#
loop_
_entity.id
_entity.type
_entity.pdbx_description
1 polymer ?
#
loop_
_entity_poly.entity_id
_entity_poly.type
_entity_poly.pdbx_seq_one_letter_code
_entity_poly.pdbx_strand_id
1 'polypeptide(L)'
;MNMQAILKQAQNMQKDMMKAKEEVDNTVFVGESSLVKVEVYGTKKIKSVKINSTEPIEADEIEMLEDMFLVAINSAFEKVDKMTEEKMGKFANIPGLF
;
A
#
# COMPACT_ATOMS: atom_id res chain seq x y z
N MET A 1 -0.88 14.24 -38.37
CA MET A 1 -1.12 13.51 -37.12
C MET A 1 -2.52 12.96 -37.08
N ASN A 2 -2.66 11.69 -36.75
CA ASN A 2 -3.98 11.05 -36.68
C ASN A 2 -4.59 11.25 -35.29
N MET A 3 -5.64 12.02 -35.21
CA MET A 3 -6.35 12.28 -33.93
C MET A 3 -6.91 11.01 -33.32
N GLN A 4 -7.39 10.08 -34.12
CA GLN A 4 -7.89 8.81 -33.61
C GLN A 4 -6.80 7.97 -32.93
N ALA A 5 -5.60 7.98 -33.50
CA ALA A 5 -4.46 7.26 -32.92
C ALA A 5 -4.05 7.87 -31.57
N ILE A 6 -4.07 9.21 -31.48
CA ILE A 6 -3.77 9.92 -30.23
C ILE A 6 -4.79 9.62 -29.16
N LEU A 7 -6.07 9.65 -29.50
CA LEU A 7 -7.15 9.33 -28.56
C LEU A 7 -7.07 7.87 -28.08
N LYS A 8 -6.77 6.96 -29.00
CA LYS A 8 -6.64 5.54 -28.63
C LYS A 8 -5.46 5.32 -27.69
N GLN A 9 -4.35 5.99 -27.95
CA GLN A 9 -3.18 5.91 -27.09
C GLN A 9 -3.48 6.43 -25.68
N ALA A 10 -4.18 7.58 -25.59
CA ALA A 10 -4.59 8.14 -24.30
C ALA A 10 -5.54 7.20 -23.54
N GLN A 11 -6.48 6.60 -24.25
CA GLN A 11 -7.41 5.64 -23.65
C GLN A 11 -6.69 4.40 -23.13
N ASN A 12 -5.72 3.89 -23.90
CA ASN A 12 -4.93 2.75 -23.48
C ASN A 12 -4.07 3.05 -22.25
N MET A 13 -3.51 4.24 -22.18
CA MET A 13 -2.71 4.66 -21.02
C MET A 13 -3.58 4.80 -19.78
N GLN A 14 -4.78 5.36 -19.91
CA GLN A 14 -5.72 5.45 -18.81
C GLN A 14 -6.13 4.08 -18.32
N LYS A 15 -6.38 3.15 -19.24
CA LYS A 15 -6.72 1.77 -18.93
C LYS A 15 -5.58 1.08 -18.16
N ASP A 16 -4.35 1.27 -18.62
CA ASP A 16 -3.17 0.71 -17.98
C ASP A 16 -2.98 1.28 -16.57
N MET A 17 -3.23 2.58 -16.40
CA MET A 17 -3.14 3.23 -15.11
C MET A 17 -4.18 2.67 -14.14
N MET A 18 -5.43 2.51 -14.58
CA MET A 18 -6.49 1.94 -13.76
C MET A 18 -6.19 0.50 -13.35
N LYS A 19 -5.62 -0.28 -14.28
CA LYS A 19 -5.21 -1.65 -14.01
C LYS A 19 -4.08 -1.72 -12.98
N ALA A 20 -3.10 -0.83 -13.11
CA ALA A 20 -2.01 -0.74 -12.15
C ALA A 20 -2.51 -0.37 -10.75
N LYS A 21 -3.44 0.59 -10.68
CA LYS A 21 -4.06 0.98 -9.42
C LYS A 21 -4.82 -0.18 -8.78
N GLU A 22 -5.57 -0.92 -9.59
CA GLU A 22 -6.32 -2.10 -9.11
C GLU A 22 -5.38 -3.16 -8.56
N GLU A 23 -4.25 -3.39 -9.19
CA GLU A 23 -3.24 -4.35 -8.70
C GLU A 23 -2.72 -3.95 -7.33
N VAL A 24 -2.42 -2.66 -7.13
CA VAL A 24 -1.97 -2.14 -5.84
C VAL A 24 -3.08 -2.29 -4.79
N ASP A 25 -4.30 -1.85 -5.14
CA ASP A 25 -5.44 -1.87 -4.21
C ASP A 25 -5.75 -3.28 -3.70
N ASN A 26 -5.56 -4.30 -4.54
CA ASN A 26 -5.86 -5.69 -4.20
C ASN A 26 -4.70 -6.45 -3.58
N THR A 27 -3.53 -5.84 -3.49
CA THR A 27 -2.36 -6.47 -2.87
C THR A 27 -2.43 -6.32 -1.36
N VAL A 28 -1.99 -7.35 -0.64
CA VAL A 28 -1.86 -7.31 0.82
C VAL A 28 -0.41 -7.07 1.17
N PHE A 29 -0.18 -6.08 2.01
CA PHE A 29 1.16 -5.70 2.47
C PHE A 29 1.26 -6.00 3.96
N VAL A 30 2.43 -6.47 4.38
CA VAL A 30 2.66 -6.88 5.77
C VAL A 30 3.71 -5.97 6.41
N GLY A 31 3.38 -5.48 7.59
CA GLY A 31 4.33 -4.78 8.46
C GLY A 31 4.46 -5.55 9.76
N GLU A 32 5.67 -5.66 10.25
CA GLU A 32 5.95 -6.39 11.48
C GLU A 32 6.88 -5.59 12.38
N SER A 33 6.68 -5.73 13.68
CA SER A 33 7.59 -5.20 14.68
C SER A 33 7.49 -6.11 15.92
N SER A 34 8.56 -6.87 16.16
CA SER A 34 8.65 -7.79 17.29
C SER A 34 7.39 -8.70 17.40
N LEU A 35 6.51 -8.43 18.37
CA LEU A 35 5.32 -9.27 18.62
C LEU A 35 4.14 -8.91 17.74
N VAL A 36 4.21 -7.85 16.95
CA VAL A 36 3.05 -7.32 16.21
C VAL A 36 3.21 -7.56 14.72
N LYS A 37 2.11 -8.03 14.10
CA LYS A 37 2.00 -8.19 12.65
C LYS A 37 0.73 -7.49 12.19
N VAL A 38 0.87 -6.62 11.18
CA VAL A 38 -0.25 -5.89 10.59
C VAL A 38 -0.30 -6.19 9.11
N GLU A 39 -1.50 -6.47 8.61
CA GLU A 39 -1.74 -6.63 7.18
C GLU A 39 -2.62 -5.48 6.71
N VAL A 40 -2.25 -4.86 5.59
CA VAL A 40 -3.03 -3.76 4.99
C VAL A 40 -3.21 -4.01 3.50
N TYR A 41 -4.32 -3.49 2.97
CA TYR A 41 -4.54 -3.45 1.52
C TYR A 41 -3.85 -2.23 0.91
N GLY A 42 -3.66 -2.26 -0.40
CA GLY A 42 -3.12 -1.10 -1.13
C GLY A 42 -3.98 0.16 -1.03
N THR A 43 -5.24 0.02 -0.66
CA THR A 43 -6.12 1.15 -0.37
C THR A 43 -5.79 1.83 0.97
N LYS A 44 -4.84 1.28 1.71
CA LYS A 44 -4.48 1.66 3.08
C LYS A 44 -5.55 1.33 4.11
N LYS A 45 -6.43 0.41 3.74
CA LYS A 45 -7.38 -0.17 4.71
C LYS A 45 -6.67 -1.30 5.44
N ILE A 46 -6.76 -1.31 6.76
CA ILE A 46 -6.15 -2.36 7.58
C ILE A 46 -6.98 -3.62 7.47
N LYS A 47 -6.34 -4.72 7.08
CA LYS A 47 -6.98 -6.03 6.93
C LYS A 47 -7.00 -6.80 8.24
N SER A 48 -5.85 -6.83 8.94
CA SER A 48 -5.72 -7.59 10.17
C SER A 48 -4.60 -7.03 11.04
N VAL A 49 -4.75 -7.24 12.33
CA VAL A 49 -3.76 -6.88 13.34
C VAL A 49 -3.62 -8.08 14.25
N LYS A 50 -2.38 -8.52 14.48
CA LYS A 50 -2.14 -9.70 15.30
C LYS A 50 -0.99 -9.46 16.29
N ILE A 51 -1.21 -9.90 17.52
CA ILE A 51 -0.18 -9.92 18.54
C ILE A 51 0.24 -11.38 18.72
N ASN A 52 1.50 -11.65 18.43
CA ASN A 52 2.07 -13.00 18.53
C ASN A 52 2.86 -13.14 19.83
N SER A 53 2.15 -13.41 20.92
CA SER A 53 2.76 -13.62 22.22
C SER A 53 2.36 -14.98 22.76
N THR A 54 3.32 -15.71 23.33
CA THR A 54 3.07 -17.00 23.99
C THR A 54 2.80 -16.82 25.47
N GLU A 55 3.01 -15.62 26.00
CA GLU A 55 2.83 -15.26 27.40
C GLU A 55 1.88 -14.08 27.54
N PRO A 56 1.22 -13.90 28.69
CA PRO A 56 0.38 -12.74 28.92
C PRO A 56 1.19 -11.44 28.83
N ILE A 57 0.55 -10.41 28.29
CA ILE A 57 1.15 -9.07 28.21
C ILE A 57 0.95 -8.37 29.54
N GLU A 58 2.04 -7.97 30.17
CA GLU A 58 1.99 -7.28 31.44
C GLU A 58 1.70 -5.79 31.23
N ALA A 59 1.18 -5.14 32.28
CA ALA A 59 0.79 -3.73 32.20
C ALA A 59 1.97 -2.81 31.83
N ASP A 60 3.17 -3.13 32.29
CA ASP A 60 4.38 -2.33 32.00
C ASP A 60 4.89 -2.52 30.56
N GLU A 61 4.33 -3.48 29.83
CA GLU A 61 4.69 -3.74 28.44
C GLU A 61 3.75 -3.05 27.44
N ILE A 62 2.67 -2.44 27.90
CA ILE A 62 1.64 -1.87 27.04
C ILE A 62 2.21 -0.74 26.15
N GLU A 63 3.00 0.16 26.73
CA GLU A 63 3.58 1.28 25.98
C GLU A 63 4.50 0.79 24.87
N MET A 64 5.31 -0.23 25.15
CA MET A 64 6.16 -0.86 24.15
C MET A 64 5.33 -1.49 23.03
N LEU A 65 4.22 -2.14 23.39
CA LEU A 65 3.32 -2.75 22.43
C LEU A 65 2.70 -1.70 21.51
N GLU A 66 2.29 -0.56 22.05
CA GLU A 66 1.78 0.56 21.26
C GLU A 66 2.80 1.04 20.24
N ASP A 67 4.06 1.17 20.65
CA ASP A 67 5.16 1.55 19.75
C ASP A 67 5.38 0.51 18.65
N MET A 68 5.25 -0.77 18.97
CA MET A 68 5.35 -1.85 17.98
C MET A 68 4.25 -1.72 16.92
N PHE A 69 3.05 -1.36 17.30
CA PHE A 69 1.96 -1.13 16.36
C PHE A 69 2.26 0.04 15.42
N LEU A 70 2.78 1.14 15.96
CA LEU A 70 3.16 2.29 15.14
C LEU A 70 4.18 1.89 14.07
N VAL A 71 5.21 1.16 14.47
CA VAL A 71 6.26 0.72 13.55
C VAL A 71 5.69 -0.24 12.50
N ALA A 72 4.90 -1.22 12.92
CA ALA A 72 4.33 -2.21 12.02
C ALA A 72 3.38 -1.58 11.00
N ILE A 73 2.50 -0.69 11.44
CA ILE A 73 1.54 -0.01 10.56
C ILE A 73 2.28 0.87 9.55
N ASN A 74 3.22 1.67 10.03
CA ASN A 74 3.99 2.54 9.14
C ASN A 74 4.82 1.75 8.14
N SER A 75 5.41 0.64 8.56
CA SER A 75 6.15 -0.25 7.67
C SER A 75 5.26 -0.81 6.56
N ALA A 76 4.05 -1.24 6.91
CA ALA A 76 3.09 -1.74 5.92
C ALA A 76 2.70 -0.65 4.92
N PHE A 77 2.40 0.55 5.40
CA PHE A 77 2.01 1.67 4.53
C PHE A 77 3.16 2.14 3.65
N GLU A 78 4.39 2.10 4.13
CA GLU A 78 5.57 2.40 3.30
C GLU A 78 5.69 1.44 2.12
N LYS A 79 5.37 0.17 2.34
CA LYS A 79 5.37 -0.83 1.26
C LYS A 79 4.28 -0.54 0.24
N VAL A 80 3.11 -0.08 0.68
CA VAL A 80 2.04 0.37 -0.23
C VAL A 80 2.54 1.52 -1.09
N ASP A 81 3.12 2.52 -0.46
CA ASP A 81 3.61 3.72 -1.16
C ASP A 81 4.70 3.36 -2.16
N LYS A 82 5.59 2.44 -1.79
CA LYS A 82 6.67 2.00 -2.67
C LYS A 82 6.13 1.30 -3.92
N MET A 83 5.20 0.36 -3.75
CA MET A 83 4.59 -0.32 -4.89
C MET A 83 3.78 0.65 -5.75
N THR A 84 3.06 1.57 -5.11
CA THR A 84 2.30 2.61 -5.82
C THR A 84 3.24 3.43 -6.70
N GLU A 85 4.37 3.86 -6.15
CA GLU A 85 5.37 4.61 -6.91
C GLU A 85 5.93 3.80 -8.07
N GLU A 86 6.25 2.53 -7.84
CA GLU A 86 6.76 1.64 -8.88
C GLU A 86 5.75 1.40 -10.01
N LYS A 87 4.48 1.19 -9.65
CA LYS A 87 3.43 0.88 -10.62
C LYS A 87 2.85 2.12 -11.30
N MET A 88 2.74 3.23 -10.57
CA MET A 88 2.06 4.44 -11.02
C MET A 88 3.01 5.54 -11.47
N GLY A 89 4.29 5.45 -11.09
CA GLY A 89 5.27 6.51 -11.36
C GLY A 89 5.44 6.81 -12.83
N LYS A 90 5.32 5.80 -13.69
CA LYS A 90 5.44 5.98 -15.15
C LYS A 90 4.33 6.88 -15.74
N PHE A 91 3.24 7.10 -15.00
CA PHE A 91 2.14 7.95 -15.42
C PHE A 91 2.25 9.39 -14.89
N ALA A 92 3.19 9.65 -14.00
CA ALA A 92 3.29 10.93 -13.29
C ALA A 92 3.61 12.11 -14.21
N ASN A 93 4.31 11.86 -15.32
CA ASN A 93 4.74 12.90 -16.26
C ASN A 93 3.77 13.09 -17.43
N ILE A 94 2.60 12.49 -17.37
CA ILE A 94 1.60 12.60 -18.44
C ILE A 94 0.59 13.68 -18.07
N PRO A 95 0.54 14.78 -18.84
CA PRO A 95 -0.39 15.87 -18.54
C PRO A 95 -1.84 15.39 -18.52
N GLY A 96 -2.60 15.82 -17.51
CA GLY A 96 -4.03 15.55 -17.42
C GLY A 96 -4.41 14.24 -16.76
N LEU A 97 -3.44 13.39 -16.35
CA LEU A 97 -3.74 12.12 -15.69
C LEU A 97 -3.73 12.23 -14.15
N PHE A 98 -3.10 13.26 -13.63
CA PHE A 98 -3.03 13.50 -12.19
C PHE A 98 -3.39 14.94 -11.89
#